data_3b6e0c16dc4bdb4fffebde7e1d6ba3e2
#
_entry.id   3b6e0c16dc4bdb4fffebde7e1d6ba3e2
#
_cell.length_a   1.000
_cell.length_b   1.000
_cell.length_c   1.000
_cell.angle_alpha   90.00
_cell.angle_beta   90.00
_cell.angle_gamma   90.00
#
_symmetry.space_group_name_H-M   'P 1'
#
loop_
_entity.id
_entity.type
_entity.pdbx_description
1 polymer ?
#
loop_
_entity_poly.entity_id
_entity_poly.type
_entity_poly.pdbx_seq_one_letter_code
_entity_poly.pdbx_strand_id
1 'polypeptide(L)'
;SVAYGVTVIEKHFTLDKKMKGPDHTSSIDYKELKQMVISIRNIENSLGKTQKTISKSEKENIKIVRKSIVASKNISKGQSFSHDNITCKRPGFGISPIHYNKILGKKAYKNFKKDDLIVLK
;
A
#
# COMPACT_ATOMS: atom_id res chain seq x y z
N SER A 1 -20.60 -9.77 10.99
CA SER A 1 -20.46 -11.25 10.80
C SER A 1 -19.57 -11.58 9.62
N VAL A 2 -19.79 -11.03 8.40
CA VAL A 2 -18.98 -11.36 7.19
C VAL A 2 -17.50 -11.08 7.39
N ALA A 3 -17.13 -9.96 7.99
CA ALA A 3 -15.74 -9.62 8.32
C ALA A 3 -15.06 -10.65 9.26
N TYR A 4 -15.81 -11.45 9.96
CA TYR A 4 -15.32 -12.54 10.82
C TYR A 4 -15.35 -13.92 10.13
N GLY A 5 -15.55 -13.94 8.81
CA GLY A 5 -15.49 -15.18 8.03
C GLY A 5 -16.78 -15.98 7.98
N VAL A 6 -17.94 -15.39 8.33
CA VAL A 6 -19.24 -16.05 8.14
C VAL A 6 -19.50 -16.25 6.66
N THR A 7 -19.80 -17.49 6.27
CA THR A 7 -20.03 -17.88 4.87
C THR A 7 -21.50 -18.10 4.53
N VAL A 8 -22.36 -18.24 5.53
CA VAL A 8 -23.81 -18.45 5.37
C VAL A 8 -24.55 -17.51 6.28
N ILE A 9 -25.55 -16.82 5.74
CA ILE A 9 -26.47 -15.96 6.48
C ILE A 9 -27.89 -16.42 6.16
N GLU A 10 -28.61 -16.82 7.21
CA GLU A 10 -30.03 -17.14 7.15
C GLU A 10 -30.86 -15.98 7.65
N LYS A 11 -31.95 -15.65 6.97
CA LYS A 11 -32.85 -14.58 7.36
C LYS A 11 -34.28 -14.84 6.85
N HIS A 12 -35.26 -14.67 7.73
CA HIS A 12 -36.65 -14.69 7.32
C HIS A 12 -36.93 -13.56 6.33
N PHE A 13 -37.67 -13.89 5.27
CA PHE A 13 -38.05 -12.95 4.21
C PHE A 13 -39.54 -12.84 4.07
N THR A 14 -40.06 -11.63 3.81
CA THR A 14 -41.48 -11.38 3.57
C THR A 14 -41.70 -10.45 2.39
N LEU A 15 -42.83 -10.59 1.74
CA LEU A 15 -43.29 -9.67 0.69
C LEU A 15 -43.83 -8.37 1.28
N ASP A 16 -44.48 -8.44 2.46
CA ASP A 16 -44.97 -7.26 3.20
C ASP A 16 -44.94 -7.55 4.71
N LYS A 17 -44.24 -6.70 5.46
CA LYS A 17 -44.16 -6.77 6.92
C LYS A 17 -45.47 -6.58 7.64
N LYS A 18 -46.51 -6.05 6.95
CA LYS A 18 -47.85 -5.82 7.48
C LYS A 18 -48.78 -7.02 7.30
N MET A 19 -48.35 -8.09 6.63
CA MET A 19 -49.16 -9.31 6.49
C MET A 19 -49.47 -9.90 7.85
N LYS A 20 -50.67 -10.50 7.96
CA LYS A 20 -51.10 -11.24 9.17
C LYS A 20 -50.35 -12.58 9.23
N GLY A 21 -49.73 -12.88 10.34
CA GLY A 21 -49.05 -14.14 10.60
C GLY A 21 -47.82 -13.95 11.48
N PRO A 22 -47.23 -15.03 11.96
CA PRO A 22 -45.99 -14.97 12.73
C PRO A 22 -44.83 -14.49 11.80
N ASP A 23 -43.87 -13.84 12.38
CA ASP A 23 -42.56 -13.50 11.77
C ASP A 23 -42.55 -12.42 10.67
N HIS A 24 -43.67 -12.01 10.05
CA HIS A 24 -43.67 -10.98 9.01
C HIS A 24 -43.03 -9.67 9.47
N THR A 25 -43.32 -9.23 10.69
CA THR A 25 -42.80 -7.97 11.26
C THR A 25 -41.28 -8.02 11.52
N SER A 26 -40.75 -9.20 11.82
CA SER A 26 -39.31 -9.44 12.09
C SER A 26 -38.54 -9.90 10.87
N SER A 27 -39.24 -10.21 9.77
CA SER A 27 -38.62 -10.59 8.49
C SER A 27 -38.04 -9.38 7.75
N ILE A 28 -37.11 -9.63 6.86
CA ILE A 28 -36.63 -8.60 5.92
C ILE A 28 -37.51 -8.57 4.68
N ASP A 29 -37.72 -7.37 4.14
CA ASP A 29 -38.40 -7.20 2.85
C ASP A 29 -37.37 -7.19 1.69
N TYR A 30 -37.85 -7.02 0.45
CA TYR A 30 -37.04 -6.98 -0.73
C TYR A 30 -35.96 -5.89 -0.68
N LYS A 31 -36.29 -4.70 -0.19
CA LYS A 31 -35.35 -3.56 -0.12
C LYS A 31 -34.25 -3.84 0.89
N GLU A 32 -34.61 -4.35 2.05
CA GLU A 32 -33.66 -4.72 3.09
C GLU A 32 -32.75 -5.87 2.67
N LEU A 33 -33.30 -6.89 1.97
CA LEU A 33 -32.52 -7.99 1.43
C LEU A 33 -31.48 -7.46 0.40
N LYS A 34 -31.92 -6.62 -0.52
CA LYS A 34 -31.04 -6.00 -1.51
C LYS A 34 -29.91 -5.23 -0.84
N GLN A 35 -30.24 -4.40 0.15
CA GLN A 35 -29.23 -3.63 0.89
C GLN A 35 -28.27 -4.52 1.68
N MET A 36 -28.76 -5.59 2.28
CA MET A 36 -27.92 -6.57 2.96
C MET A 36 -26.92 -7.23 2.00
N VAL A 37 -27.37 -7.66 0.83
CA VAL A 37 -26.48 -8.26 -0.19
C VAL A 37 -25.42 -7.26 -0.64
N ILE A 38 -25.80 -6.00 -0.93
CA ILE A 38 -24.85 -4.94 -1.30
C ILE A 38 -23.81 -4.75 -0.19
N SER A 39 -24.25 -4.69 1.06
CA SER A 39 -23.34 -4.51 2.21
C SER A 39 -22.39 -5.68 2.37
N ILE A 40 -22.82 -6.91 2.18
CA ILE A 40 -21.98 -8.11 2.19
C ILE A 40 -20.90 -8.00 1.11
N ARG A 41 -21.27 -7.68 -0.14
CA ARG A 41 -20.31 -7.55 -1.24
C ARG A 41 -19.29 -6.43 -1.01
N ASN A 42 -19.71 -5.32 -0.42
CA ASN A 42 -18.81 -4.22 -0.06
C ASN A 42 -17.78 -4.66 0.99
N ILE A 43 -18.21 -5.43 2.00
CA ILE A 43 -17.29 -5.97 3.01
C ILE A 43 -16.32 -6.95 2.37
N GLU A 44 -16.79 -7.91 1.56
CA GLU A 44 -15.94 -8.86 0.85
C GLU A 44 -14.87 -8.15 0.01
N ASN A 45 -15.26 -7.13 -0.75
CA ASN A 45 -14.33 -6.32 -1.53
C ASN A 45 -13.32 -5.56 -0.66
N SER A 46 -13.75 -5.07 0.50
CA SER A 46 -12.91 -4.31 1.44
C SER A 46 -11.89 -5.17 2.19
N LEU A 47 -12.18 -6.45 2.38
CA LEU A 47 -11.23 -7.39 3.02
C LEU A 47 -9.97 -7.60 2.18
N GLY A 48 -10.06 -7.43 0.86
CA GLY A 48 -8.92 -7.48 -0.04
C GLY A 48 -8.16 -8.81 0.02
N LYS A 49 -6.83 -8.72 -0.04
CA LYS A 49 -5.92 -9.87 0.01
C LYS A 49 -5.03 -9.77 1.24
N THR A 50 -4.69 -10.93 1.82
CA THR A 50 -3.77 -11.02 2.98
C THR A 50 -2.33 -10.58 2.64
N GLN A 51 -1.93 -10.68 1.38
CA GLN A 51 -0.62 -10.22 0.93
C GLN A 51 -0.66 -8.75 0.52
N LYS A 52 0.24 -7.95 1.10
CA LYS A 52 0.45 -6.57 0.68
C LYS A 52 1.03 -6.54 -0.73
N THR A 53 0.24 -6.07 -1.69
CA THR A 53 0.67 -5.85 -3.08
C THR A 53 0.61 -4.37 -3.41
N ILE A 54 1.50 -3.95 -4.31
CA ILE A 54 1.48 -2.57 -4.81
C ILE A 54 0.29 -2.42 -5.76
N SER A 55 -0.61 -1.48 -5.48
CA SER A 55 -1.77 -1.20 -6.34
C SER A 55 -1.33 -0.61 -7.69
N LYS A 56 -2.22 -0.67 -8.69
CA LYS A 56 -1.95 -0.10 -10.00
C LYS A 56 -1.66 1.41 -9.92
N SER A 57 -2.43 2.14 -9.13
CA SER A 57 -2.25 3.59 -8.90
C SER A 57 -0.94 3.91 -8.15
N GLU A 58 -0.51 3.06 -7.22
CA GLU A 58 0.76 3.25 -6.53
C GLU A 58 1.97 3.04 -7.43
N LYS A 59 1.90 2.10 -8.41
CA LYS A 59 3.02 1.80 -9.32
C LYS A 59 3.49 3.03 -10.09
N GLU A 60 2.56 3.86 -10.53
CA GLU A 60 2.87 5.08 -11.29
C GLU A 60 3.61 6.11 -10.42
N ASN A 61 3.27 6.18 -9.14
CA ASN A 61 3.83 7.14 -8.20
C ASN A 61 5.14 6.69 -7.54
N ILE A 62 5.45 5.39 -7.55
CA ILE A 62 6.62 4.84 -6.85
C ILE A 62 7.92 5.56 -7.23
N LYS A 63 8.15 5.76 -8.52
CA LYS A 63 9.38 6.38 -9.02
C LYS A 63 9.53 7.84 -8.57
N ILE A 64 8.43 8.56 -8.45
CA ILE A 64 8.40 9.98 -8.08
C ILE A 64 8.49 10.15 -6.56
N VAL A 65 7.74 9.34 -5.81
CA VAL A 65 7.55 9.50 -4.36
C VAL A 65 8.68 8.87 -3.55
N ARG A 66 9.25 7.76 -4.00
CA ARG A 66 10.37 7.11 -3.30
C ARG A 66 11.62 7.98 -3.37
N LYS A 67 12.52 7.76 -2.39
CA LYS A 67 13.82 8.44 -2.33
C LYS A 67 14.91 7.53 -2.89
N SER A 68 15.99 8.16 -3.32
CA SER A 68 17.27 7.53 -3.68
C SER A 68 18.38 8.08 -2.81
N ILE A 69 19.46 7.33 -2.68
CA ILE A 69 20.68 7.81 -2.03
C ILE A 69 21.40 8.71 -3.02
N VAL A 70 21.72 9.94 -2.58
CA VAL A 70 22.40 10.98 -3.37
C VAL A 70 23.60 11.55 -2.61
N ALA A 71 24.52 12.16 -3.30
CA ALA A 71 25.58 12.94 -2.70
C ALA A 71 25.02 14.21 -2.03
N SER A 72 25.33 14.45 -0.76
CA SER A 72 24.95 15.67 -0.05
C SER A 72 25.93 16.84 -0.34
N LYS A 73 27.13 16.52 -0.77
CA LYS A 73 28.23 17.41 -1.21
C LYS A 73 29.07 16.73 -2.27
N ASN A 74 30.02 17.44 -2.86
CA ASN A 74 30.92 16.84 -3.83
C ASN A 74 31.76 15.72 -3.18
N ILE A 75 31.89 14.59 -3.87
CA ILE A 75 32.63 13.41 -3.43
C ILE A 75 33.65 13.06 -4.52
N SER A 76 34.91 12.97 -4.15
CA SER A 76 36.00 12.63 -5.07
C SER A 76 36.07 11.10 -5.27
N LYS A 77 36.55 10.68 -6.46
CA LYS A 77 36.89 9.28 -6.72
C LYS A 77 37.84 8.74 -5.65
N GLY A 78 37.54 7.57 -5.11
CA GLY A 78 38.31 6.93 -4.03
C GLY A 78 37.91 7.35 -2.63
N GLN A 79 37.14 8.44 -2.46
CA GLN A 79 36.60 8.86 -1.17
C GLN A 79 35.55 7.88 -0.67
N SER A 80 35.55 7.58 0.63
CA SER A 80 34.54 6.71 1.23
C SER A 80 33.22 7.44 1.43
N PHE A 81 32.11 6.74 1.19
CA PHE A 81 30.77 7.22 1.53
C PHE A 81 30.58 7.22 3.05
N SER A 82 30.08 8.33 3.59
CA SER A 82 29.84 8.54 5.00
C SER A 82 28.50 9.25 5.25
N HIS A 83 28.05 9.31 6.51
CA HIS A 83 26.85 10.06 6.88
C HIS A 83 26.94 11.56 6.50
N ASP A 84 28.15 12.11 6.39
CA ASP A 84 28.36 13.52 6.09
C ASP A 84 28.26 13.86 4.60
N ASN A 85 28.49 12.85 3.70
CA ASN A 85 28.61 13.10 2.28
C ASN A 85 27.52 12.44 1.43
N ILE A 86 26.64 11.59 2.02
CA ILE A 86 25.47 11.05 1.34
C ILE A 86 24.19 11.33 2.11
N THR A 87 23.07 11.42 1.42
CA THR A 87 21.73 11.66 1.98
C THR A 87 20.67 10.99 1.10
N CYS A 88 19.39 11.12 1.48
CA CYS A 88 18.28 10.52 0.74
C CYS A 88 17.32 11.59 0.23
N LYS A 89 17.19 11.76 -1.07
CA LYS A 89 16.27 12.70 -1.73
C LYS A 89 15.36 11.98 -2.74
N ARG A 90 14.22 12.55 -3.07
CA ARG A 90 13.40 12.17 -4.23
C ARG A 90 14.07 12.67 -5.51
N PRO A 91 13.85 12.00 -6.66
CA PRO A 91 13.01 10.84 -6.93
C PRO A 91 13.69 9.48 -6.67
N GLY A 92 12.93 8.40 -6.83
CA GLY A 92 13.35 7.02 -6.56
C GLY A 92 13.99 6.30 -7.75
N PHE A 93 14.82 6.97 -8.54
CA PHE A 93 15.48 6.39 -9.72
C PHE A 93 16.83 5.73 -9.42
N GLY A 94 17.40 5.94 -8.25
CA GLY A 94 18.68 5.44 -7.83
C GLY A 94 18.58 4.33 -6.78
N ILE A 95 19.65 4.13 -6.03
CA ILE A 95 19.72 3.12 -4.98
C ILE A 95 18.75 3.49 -3.86
N SER A 96 17.89 2.53 -3.48
CA SER A 96 16.91 2.72 -2.40
C SER A 96 17.59 2.99 -1.05
N PRO A 97 17.02 3.89 -0.21
CA PRO A 97 17.47 4.12 1.16
C PRO A 97 17.61 2.89 2.05
N ILE A 98 16.89 1.81 1.76
CA ILE A 98 17.00 0.54 2.49
C ILE A 98 18.42 -0.03 2.46
N HIS A 99 19.21 0.38 1.47
CA HIS A 99 20.60 -0.04 1.31
C HIS A 99 21.61 0.97 1.88
N TYR A 100 21.14 2.01 2.60
CA TYR A 100 22.00 3.09 3.07
C TYR A 100 23.23 2.58 3.85
N ASN A 101 23.01 1.72 4.84
CA ASN A 101 24.07 1.16 5.66
C ASN A 101 25.04 0.24 4.87
N LYS A 102 24.57 -0.34 3.75
CA LYS A 102 25.43 -1.17 2.88
C LYS A 102 26.36 -0.35 2.01
N ILE A 103 26.11 0.96 1.87
CA ILE A 103 26.90 1.89 1.06
C ILE A 103 27.96 2.58 1.92
N LEU A 104 27.69 2.82 3.18
CA LEU A 104 28.66 3.43 4.10
C LEU A 104 29.98 2.68 4.10
N GLY A 105 31.08 3.42 4.04
CA GLY A 105 32.44 2.90 3.99
C GLY A 105 32.91 2.43 2.61
N LYS A 106 32.02 2.21 1.64
CA LYS A 106 32.42 1.90 0.26
C LYS A 106 33.08 3.11 -0.40
N LYS A 107 34.00 2.87 -1.32
CA LYS A 107 34.71 3.93 -2.04
C LYS A 107 33.97 4.34 -3.31
N ALA A 108 33.93 5.63 -3.55
CA ALA A 108 33.40 6.21 -4.79
C ALA A 108 34.25 5.81 -5.97
N TYR A 109 33.71 5.16 -7.00
CA TYR A 109 34.47 4.74 -8.17
C TYR A 109 34.70 5.87 -9.19
N LYS A 110 33.95 6.98 -9.06
CA LYS A 110 34.02 8.22 -9.83
C LYS A 110 33.80 9.44 -8.94
N ASN A 111 33.95 10.63 -9.49
CA ASN A 111 33.54 11.86 -8.83
C ASN A 111 32.03 11.99 -8.88
N PHE A 112 31.41 12.46 -7.79
CA PHE A 112 30.00 12.82 -7.69
C PHE A 112 29.89 14.30 -7.31
N LYS A 113 29.02 15.02 -7.99
CA LYS A 113 28.61 16.37 -7.59
C LYS A 113 27.49 16.29 -6.54
N LYS A 114 27.28 17.35 -5.80
CA LYS A 114 26.12 17.47 -4.92
C LYS A 114 24.85 17.15 -5.70
N ASP A 115 23.96 16.36 -5.09
CA ASP A 115 22.69 15.88 -5.62
C ASP A 115 22.78 14.78 -6.72
N ASP A 116 23.98 14.38 -7.11
CA ASP A 116 24.14 13.21 -7.98
C ASP A 116 23.63 11.94 -7.30
N LEU A 117 22.94 11.09 -8.07
CA LEU A 117 22.57 9.74 -7.62
C LEU A 117 23.82 8.91 -7.35
N ILE A 118 23.90 8.30 -6.17
CA ILE A 118 24.97 7.35 -5.88
C ILE A 118 24.73 6.08 -6.70
N VAL A 119 25.76 5.65 -7.40
CA VAL A 119 25.83 4.38 -8.12
C VAL A 119 27.10 3.65 -7.70
N LEU A 120 27.03 2.33 -7.64
CA LEU A 120 28.17 1.45 -7.35
C LEU A 120 28.61 0.77 -8.65
N LYS A 121 29.89 0.46 -8.73
CA LYS A 121 30.43 -0.35 -9.82
C LYS A 121 30.20 -1.82 -9.55
#